data_fd7647ef7ab13d0ab5f488dbc4c78daf
#
_entry.id   fd7647ef7ab13d0ab5f488dbc4c78daf
#
_cell.length_a   1.000
_cell.length_b   1.000
_cell.length_c   1.000
_cell.angle_alpha   90.00
_cell.angle_beta   90.00
_cell.angle_gamma   90.00
#
_symmetry.space_group_name_H-M   'P 1'
#
loop_
_entity.id
_entity.type
_entity.pdbx_description
1 polymer ?
#
loop_
_entity_poly.entity_id
_entity_poly.type
_entity_poly.pdbx_seq_one_letter_code
_entity_poly.pdbx_strand_id
1 'polypeptide(L)'
;MAKILIFGNSGSGKSTLAQHLCKTQGLAHLDLDTLAWKLTSPPERKPIDDSEEEIKTFISSNDKWVIEGCYTDLLKIVEQQSTEIIFMNLPIESCISNAKARPWEPHKYKTKQAQDDNLAMLIDWIGQYTERNDTFSYAAHKQFYDGYHGHKKMITQNVPTEQC
;
A
#
# COMPACT_ATOMS: atom_id res chain seq x y z
N MET A 1 5.59 11.63 17.45
CA MET A 1 5.34 11.97 16.03
C MET A 1 4.72 10.76 15.33
N ALA A 2 3.70 10.97 14.54
CA ALA A 2 3.01 9.86 13.85
C ALA A 2 3.87 9.31 12.71
N LYS A 3 4.11 7.99 12.73
CA LYS A 3 4.87 7.27 11.71
C LYS A 3 4.10 5.99 11.41
N ILE A 4 3.26 6.02 10.38
CA ILE A 4 2.23 5.03 10.15
C ILE A 4 2.54 4.19 8.92
N LEU A 5 2.39 2.86 9.05
CA LEU A 5 2.44 1.94 7.91
C LEU A 5 1.02 1.45 7.62
N ILE A 6 0.60 1.56 6.35
CA ILE A 6 -0.69 1.04 5.90
C ILE A 6 -0.43 -0.02 4.84
N PHE A 7 -1.02 -1.19 5.02
CA PHE A 7 -0.81 -2.30 4.10
C PHE A 7 -2.10 -3.11 3.91
N GLY A 8 -2.10 -3.95 2.90
CA GLY A 8 -3.25 -4.76 2.53
C GLY A 8 -3.24 -5.09 1.05
N ASN A 9 -4.29 -5.75 0.59
CA ASN A 9 -4.44 -6.12 -0.82
C ASN A 9 -4.55 -4.87 -1.71
N SER A 10 -4.27 -5.02 -2.99
CA SER A 10 -4.60 -3.98 -3.97
C SER A 10 -6.10 -3.72 -3.92
N GLY A 11 -6.50 -2.47 -4.05
CA GLY A 11 -7.91 -2.09 -3.97
C GLY A 11 -8.48 -2.02 -2.56
N SER A 12 -7.66 -2.15 -1.52
CA SER A 12 -8.16 -2.13 -0.14
C SER A 12 -8.34 -0.72 0.45
N GLY A 13 -8.05 0.34 -0.34
CA GLY A 13 -8.25 1.72 0.12
C GLY A 13 -7.06 2.32 0.86
N LYS A 14 -5.88 1.74 0.71
CA LYS A 14 -4.66 2.22 1.38
C LYS A 14 -4.33 3.67 1.04
N SER A 15 -4.30 3.99 -0.25
CA SER A 15 -3.97 5.35 -0.70
C SER A 15 -5.01 6.36 -0.27
N THR A 16 -6.29 5.98 -0.29
CA THR A 16 -7.38 6.85 0.15
C THR A 16 -7.22 7.20 1.63
N LEU A 17 -6.96 6.21 2.47
CA LEU A 17 -6.73 6.45 3.90
C LEU A 17 -5.46 7.27 4.12
N ALA A 18 -4.38 6.97 3.40
CA ALA A 18 -3.13 7.71 3.53
C ALA A 18 -3.32 9.19 3.18
N GLN A 19 -4.02 9.49 2.10
CA GLN A 19 -4.31 10.87 1.70
C GLN A 19 -5.15 11.59 2.75
N HIS A 20 -6.12 10.90 3.33
CA HIS A 20 -6.93 11.45 4.41
C HIS A 20 -6.08 11.82 5.63
N LEU A 21 -5.19 10.92 6.05
CA LEU A 21 -4.30 11.17 7.18
C LEU A 21 -3.33 12.32 6.89
N CYS A 22 -2.88 12.46 5.65
CA CYS A 22 -2.02 13.59 5.27
C CYS A 22 -2.74 14.92 5.42
N LYS A 23 -4.01 14.97 5.03
CA LYS A 23 -4.82 16.20 5.15
C LYS A 23 -5.15 16.53 6.60
N THR A 24 -5.48 15.53 7.41
CA THR A 24 -5.96 15.76 8.77
C THR A 24 -4.85 15.89 9.80
N GLN A 25 -3.69 15.27 9.56
CA GLN A 25 -2.59 15.24 10.53
C GLN A 25 -1.28 15.83 10.01
N GLY A 26 -1.26 16.32 8.77
CA GLY A 26 -0.07 16.93 8.20
C GLY A 26 1.08 15.97 7.97
N LEU A 27 0.80 14.72 7.60
CA LEU A 27 1.84 13.71 7.38
C LEU A 27 2.37 13.77 5.95
N ALA A 28 3.65 13.43 5.78
CA ALA A 28 4.21 13.17 4.46
C ALA A 28 3.76 11.78 3.99
N HIS A 29 3.48 11.61 2.71
CA HIS A 29 2.93 10.36 2.15
C HIS A 29 3.93 9.72 1.18
N LEU A 30 4.23 8.44 1.38
CA LEU A 30 5.00 7.63 0.44
C LEU A 30 4.16 6.43 0.01
N ASP A 31 3.88 6.36 -1.29
CA ASP A 31 3.24 5.20 -1.92
C ASP A 31 4.36 4.29 -2.43
N LEU A 32 4.48 3.10 -1.85
CA LEU A 32 5.57 2.18 -2.21
C LEU A 32 5.51 1.73 -3.67
N ASP A 33 4.36 1.81 -4.33
CA ASP A 33 4.27 1.52 -5.76
C ASP A 33 5.16 2.44 -6.59
N THR A 34 5.43 3.64 -6.11
CA THR A 34 6.22 4.62 -6.87
C THR A 34 7.71 4.32 -6.89
N LEU A 35 8.19 3.43 -6.02
CA LEU A 35 9.61 3.12 -5.93
C LEU A 35 9.94 1.62 -5.99
N ALA A 36 8.93 0.76 -6.04
CA ALA A 36 9.15 -0.68 -6.02
C ALA A 36 9.45 -1.29 -7.38
N TRP A 37 9.20 -0.57 -8.47
CA TRP A 37 9.25 -1.10 -9.83
C TRP A 37 10.20 -0.31 -10.72
N LYS A 38 10.92 -1.04 -11.60
CA LYS A 38 11.69 -0.43 -12.67
C LYS A 38 10.76 0.01 -13.79
N LEU A 39 11.15 1.07 -14.52
CA LEU A 39 10.40 1.56 -15.67
C LEU A 39 10.74 0.72 -16.93
N THR A 40 10.49 -0.57 -16.85
CA THR A 40 10.71 -1.52 -17.94
C THR A 40 9.38 -2.05 -18.45
N SER A 41 9.38 -2.70 -19.61
CA SER A 41 8.18 -3.33 -20.19
C SER A 41 8.48 -4.80 -20.49
N PRO A 42 7.95 -5.77 -19.68
CA PRO A 42 7.06 -5.57 -18.53
C PRO A 42 7.78 -5.00 -17.31
N PRO A 43 7.05 -4.40 -16.35
CA PRO A 43 7.68 -3.87 -15.15
C PRO A 43 8.35 -4.96 -14.31
N GLU A 44 9.54 -4.66 -13.79
CA GLU A 44 10.29 -5.56 -12.91
C GLU A 44 10.49 -4.91 -11.55
N ARG A 45 10.51 -5.73 -10.49
CA ARG A 45 10.81 -5.22 -9.15
C ARG A 45 12.23 -4.66 -9.11
N LYS A 46 12.38 -3.48 -8.50
CA LYS A 46 13.71 -2.95 -8.20
C LYS A 46 14.39 -3.84 -7.16
N PRO A 47 15.72 -3.94 -7.18
CA PRO A 47 16.44 -4.57 -6.06
C PRO A 47 16.03 -3.92 -4.75
N ILE A 48 15.89 -4.74 -3.70
CA ILE A 48 15.46 -4.25 -2.38
C ILE A 48 16.36 -3.14 -1.87
N ASP A 49 17.66 -3.23 -2.12
CA ASP A 49 18.62 -2.20 -1.68
C ASP A 49 18.31 -0.83 -2.26
N ASP A 50 17.88 -0.77 -3.52
CA ASP A 50 17.54 0.50 -4.18
C ASP A 50 16.28 1.10 -3.55
N SER A 51 15.26 0.28 -3.31
CA SER A 51 14.03 0.72 -2.65
C SER A 51 14.30 1.14 -1.20
N GLU A 52 15.15 0.40 -0.51
CA GLU A 52 15.53 0.70 0.88
C GLU A 52 16.17 2.09 0.97
N GLU A 53 17.06 2.43 0.04
CA GLU A 53 17.72 3.73 0.03
C GLU A 53 16.72 4.87 -0.14
N GLU A 54 15.76 4.70 -1.05
CA GLU A 54 14.72 5.70 -1.27
C GLU A 54 13.81 5.85 -0.03
N ILE A 55 13.47 4.74 0.62
CA ILE A 55 12.67 4.77 1.85
C ILE A 55 13.42 5.48 2.97
N LYS A 56 14.71 5.17 3.15
CA LYS A 56 15.54 5.80 4.19
C LYS A 56 15.67 7.31 3.96
N THR A 57 15.80 7.73 2.71
CA THR A 57 15.83 9.15 2.37
C THR A 57 14.52 9.83 2.77
N PHE A 58 13.39 9.19 2.47
CA PHE A 58 12.07 9.73 2.80
C PHE A 58 11.90 9.90 4.31
N ILE A 59 12.19 8.86 5.10
CA ILE A 59 12.00 8.94 6.56
C ILE A 59 12.99 9.88 7.23
N SER A 60 14.17 10.07 6.64
CA SER A 60 15.16 11.04 7.16
C SER A 60 14.73 12.48 6.92
N SER A 61 13.92 12.71 5.90
CA SER A 61 13.48 14.05 5.51
C SER A 61 12.16 14.48 6.14
N ASN A 62 11.48 13.58 6.83
CA ASN A 62 10.14 13.83 7.36
C ASN A 62 9.98 13.26 8.77
N ASP A 63 9.58 14.10 9.72
CA ASP A 63 9.37 13.69 11.12
C ASP A 63 8.07 12.93 11.32
N LYS A 64 7.08 13.20 10.48
CA LYS A 64 5.76 12.57 10.52
C LYS A 64 5.45 12.04 9.13
N TRP A 65 5.05 10.78 9.04
CA TRP A 65 4.82 10.20 7.72
C TRP A 65 3.84 9.04 7.76
N VAL A 66 3.27 8.76 6.59
CA VAL A 66 2.54 7.54 6.32
C VAL A 66 3.14 6.89 5.07
N ILE A 67 3.47 5.61 5.20
CA ILE A 67 4.00 4.78 4.10
C ILE A 67 2.98 3.69 3.85
N GLU A 68 2.55 3.51 2.60
CA GLU A 68 1.54 2.51 2.28
C GLU A 68 1.95 1.64 1.10
N GLY A 69 1.50 0.40 1.11
CA GLY A 69 1.73 -0.54 0.04
C GLY A 69 1.46 -1.98 0.46
N CYS A 70 1.57 -2.89 -0.51
CA CYS A 70 1.35 -4.31 -0.27
C CYS A 70 2.64 -5.11 -0.10
N TYR A 71 3.78 -4.45 -0.04
CA TYR A 71 5.13 -5.05 -0.07
C TYR A 71 5.65 -5.30 1.35
N THR A 72 5.39 -6.48 1.94
CA THR A 72 5.85 -6.76 3.29
C THR A 72 7.37 -6.73 3.42
N ASP A 73 8.10 -7.08 2.36
CA ASP A 73 9.56 -6.99 2.36
C ASP A 73 10.04 -5.54 2.55
N LEU A 74 9.36 -4.57 1.94
CA LEU A 74 9.68 -3.16 2.09
C LEU A 74 9.18 -2.60 3.42
N LEU A 75 8.00 -3.03 3.87
CA LEU A 75 7.45 -2.60 5.15
C LEU A 75 8.35 -3.00 6.32
N LYS A 76 8.98 -4.16 6.26
CA LYS A 76 9.89 -4.63 7.28
C LYS A 76 11.12 -3.75 7.45
N ILE A 77 11.52 -3.04 6.40
CA ILE A 77 12.67 -2.14 6.45
C ILE A 77 12.42 -1.00 7.46
N VAL A 78 11.18 -0.50 7.54
CA VAL A 78 10.83 0.66 8.38
C VAL A 78 9.98 0.28 9.58
N GLU A 79 9.78 -1.00 9.83
CA GLU A 79 8.92 -1.47 10.91
C GLU A 79 9.32 -0.88 12.26
N GLN A 80 10.61 -0.87 12.57
CA GLN A 80 11.11 -0.39 13.87
C GLN A 80 10.98 1.12 14.05
N GLN A 81 10.94 1.88 12.98
CA GLN A 81 10.77 3.33 13.04
C GLN A 81 9.30 3.74 13.10
N SER A 82 8.37 2.83 12.85
CA SER A 82 6.95 3.12 12.85
C SER A 82 6.39 3.19 14.28
N THR A 83 5.31 3.96 14.44
CA THR A 83 4.60 4.08 15.71
C THR A 83 3.26 3.35 15.68
N GLU A 84 2.77 3.03 14.47
CA GLU A 84 1.47 2.38 14.30
C GLU A 84 1.43 1.67 12.96
N ILE A 85 0.72 0.53 12.90
CA ILE A 85 0.40 -0.11 11.62
C ILE A 85 -1.11 -0.23 11.48
N ILE A 86 -1.58 -0.17 10.23
CA ILE A 86 -2.98 -0.35 9.88
C ILE A 86 -3.06 -1.39 8.76
N PHE A 87 -3.74 -2.49 9.04
CA PHE A 87 -3.97 -3.54 8.05
C PHE A 87 -5.36 -3.35 7.44
N MET A 88 -5.38 -3.01 6.15
CA MET A 88 -6.61 -2.87 5.37
C MET A 88 -7.03 -4.26 4.89
N ASN A 89 -7.70 -5.01 5.75
CA ASN A 89 -8.07 -6.41 5.50
C ASN A 89 -9.52 -6.51 5.02
N LEU A 90 -9.79 -5.88 3.87
CA LEU A 90 -11.11 -5.91 3.26
C LEU A 90 -11.36 -7.26 2.57
N PRO A 91 -12.63 -7.71 2.45
CA PRO A 91 -12.95 -8.87 1.62
C PRO A 91 -12.47 -8.66 0.18
N ILE A 92 -12.08 -9.75 -0.47
CA ILE A 92 -11.62 -9.70 -1.87
C ILE A 92 -12.64 -8.99 -2.77
N GLU A 93 -13.92 -9.26 -2.57
CA GLU A 93 -15.02 -8.65 -3.34
C GLU A 93 -15.00 -7.12 -3.25
N SER A 94 -14.75 -6.59 -2.04
CA SER A 94 -14.66 -5.15 -1.83
C SER A 94 -13.45 -4.56 -2.54
N CYS A 95 -12.32 -5.26 -2.51
CA CYS A 95 -11.11 -4.83 -3.21
C CYS A 95 -11.31 -4.78 -4.71
N ILE A 96 -11.98 -5.78 -5.29
CA ILE A 96 -12.30 -5.81 -6.71
C ILE A 96 -13.23 -4.66 -7.07
N SER A 97 -14.26 -4.43 -6.28
CA SER A 97 -15.22 -3.34 -6.50
C SER A 97 -14.51 -1.98 -6.46
N ASN A 98 -13.61 -1.79 -5.50
CA ASN A 98 -12.82 -0.56 -5.39
C ASN A 98 -11.91 -0.37 -6.60
N ALA A 99 -11.28 -1.45 -7.09
CA ALA A 99 -10.41 -1.38 -8.27
C ALA A 99 -11.18 -0.97 -9.52
N LYS A 100 -12.40 -1.51 -9.69
CA LYS A 100 -13.26 -1.15 -10.83
C LYS A 100 -13.71 0.30 -10.79
N ALA A 101 -13.92 0.86 -9.59
CA ALA A 101 -14.39 2.22 -9.39
C ALA A 101 -13.27 3.25 -9.39
N ARG A 102 -12.02 2.82 -9.45
CA ARG A 102 -10.86 3.70 -9.32
C ARG A 102 -10.76 4.66 -10.50
N PRO A 103 -10.59 5.97 -10.26
CA PRO A 103 -10.37 6.92 -11.36
C PRO A 103 -8.99 6.70 -11.98
N TRP A 104 -8.76 7.27 -13.15
CA TRP A 104 -7.46 7.19 -13.80
C TRP A 104 -6.36 7.77 -12.90
N GLU A 105 -5.25 7.02 -12.77
CA GLU A 105 -4.09 7.40 -11.97
C GLU A 105 -2.92 7.76 -12.88
N PRO A 106 -2.75 9.05 -13.26
CA PRO A 106 -1.71 9.46 -14.22
C PRO A 106 -0.29 9.13 -13.76
N HIS A 107 -0.07 9.02 -12.46
CA HIS A 107 1.24 8.68 -11.90
C HIS A 107 1.61 7.22 -12.06
N LYS A 108 0.63 6.35 -12.39
CA LYS A 108 0.83 4.91 -12.58
C LYS A 108 0.65 4.48 -14.03
N TYR A 109 -0.25 5.12 -14.76
CA TYR A 109 -0.58 4.75 -16.15
C TYR A 109 -0.57 5.98 -17.02
N LYS A 110 0.06 5.88 -18.20
CA LYS A 110 0.17 7.01 -19.15
C LYS A 110 -1.19 7.48 -19.66
N THR A 111 -2.16 6.57 -19.78
CA THR A 111 -3.50 6.90 -20.26
C THR A 111 -4.52 6.12 -19.44
N LYS A 112 -5.78 6.62 -19.44
CA LYS A 112 -6.89 5.88 -18.85
C LYS A 112 -7.08 4.53 -19.53
N GLN A 113 -6.88 4.45 -20.85
CA GLN A 113 -7.01 3.21 -21.60
C GLN A 113 -6.00 2.16 -21.12
N ALA A 114 -4.76 2.57 -20.85
CA ALA A 114 -3.74 1.66 -20.34
C ALA A 114 -4.14 1.08 -18.98
N GLN A 115 -4.72 1.90 -18.13
CA GLN A 115 -5.24 1.45 -16.84
C GLN A 115 -6.40 0.47 -17.01
N ASP A 116 -7.35 0.79 -17.90
CA ASP A 116 -8.51 -0.06 -18.19
C ASP A 116 -8.07 -1.41 -18.79
N ASP A 117 -7.06 -1.40 -19.65
CA ASP A 117 -6.52 -2.63 -20.26
C ASP A 117 -5.87 -3.54 -19.23
N ASN A 118 -5.30 -2.95 -18.16
CA ASN A 118 -4.67 -3.70 -17.08
C ASN A 118 -5.67 -4.21 -16.04
N LEU A 119 -6.90 -3.71 -16.06
CA LEU A 119 -7.88 -3.97 -14.99
C LEU A 119 -8.21 -5.45 -14.84
N ALA A 120 -8.39 -6.18 -15.93
CA ALA A 120 -8.73 -7.61 -15.87
C ALA A 120 -7.63 -8.41 -15.17
N MET A 121 -6.36 -8.12 -15.49
CA MET A 121 -5.21 -8.76 -14.85
C MET A 121 -5.14 -8.40 -13.37
N LEU A 122 -5.40 -7.14 -13.03
CA LEU A 122 -5.39 -6.67 -11.65
C LEU A 122 -6.48 -7.36 -10.83
N ILE A 123 -7.69 -7.50 -11.38
CA ILE A 123 -8.80 -8.18 -10.70
C ILE A 123 -8.45 -9.64 -10.42
N ASP A 124 -7.86 -10.33 -11.39
CA ASP A 124 -7.42 -11.70 -11.22
C ASP A 124 -6.36 -11.80 -10.11
N TRP A 125 -5.41 -10.89 -10.12
CA TRP A 125 -4.34 -10.81 -9.11
C TRP A 125 -4.92 -10.56 -7.71
N ILE A 126 -5.87 -9.65 -7.58
CA ILE A 126 -6.55 -9.35 -6.32
C ILE A 126 -7.25 -10.61 -5.79
N GLY A 127 -7.91 -11.37 -6.68
CA GLY A 127 -8.63 -12.59 -6.31
C GLY A 127 -7.74 -13.69 -5.76
N GLN A 128 -6.44 -13.66 -6.04
CA GLN A 128 -5.49 -14.67 -5.58
C GLN A 128 -4.89 -14.36 -4.21
N TYR A 129 -5.30 -13.27 -3.58
CA TYR A 129 -4.72 -12.76 -2.34
C TYR A 129 -4.57 -13.82 -1.24
N THR A 130 -5.60 -14.64 -1.02
CA THR A 130 -5.59 -15.67 0.02
C THR A 130 -4.91 -16.97 -0.41
N GLU A 131 -4.57 -17.11 -1.70
CA GLU A 131 -3.98 -18.31 -2.26
C GLU A 131 -2.46 -18.20 -2.45
N ARG A 132 -1.93 -16.99 -2.57
CA ARG A 132 -0.49 -16.75 -2.76
C ARG A 132 0.27 -16.91 -1.45
N ASN A 133 1.59 -17.15 -1.58
CA ASN A 133 2.52 -17.26 -0.45
C ASN A 133 3.67 -16.25 -0.55
N ASP A 134 3.54 -15.24 -1.40
CA ASP A 134 4.58 -14.24 -1.63
C ASP A 134 4.46 -13.04 -0.65
N THR A 135 5.30 -12.03 -0.86
CA THR A 135 5.37 -10.84 -0.03
C THR A 135 4.09 -9.98 -0.09
N PHE A 136 3.23 -10.20 -1.11
CA PHE A 136 1.99 -9.47 -1.33
C PHE A 136 0.75 -10.22 -0.82
N SER A 137 0.93 -11.38 -0.22
CA SER A 137 -0.17 -12.29 0.12
C SER A 137 -0.85 -11.93 1.44
N TYR A 138 -2.06 -12.44 1.61
CA TYR A 138 -2.75 -12.35 2.89
C TYR A 138 -1.91 -12.96 4.01
N ALA A 139 -1.30 -14.12 3.77
CA ALA A 139 -0.48 -14.80 4.76
C ALA A 139 0.68 -13.91 5.23
N ALA A 140 1.36 -13.24 4.30
CA ALA A 140 2.46 -12.33 4.63
C ALA A 140 1.97 -11.12 5.43
N HIS A 141 0.85 -10.52 5.02
CA HIS A 141 0.29 -9.36 5.70
C HIS A 141 -0.20 -9.72 7.11
N LYS A 142 -0.86 -10.86 7.26
CA LYS A 142 -1.35 -11.31 8.57
C LYS A 142 -0.20 -11.60 9.51
N GLN A 143 0.87 -12.21 9.01
CA GLN A 143 2.07 -12.48 9.80
C GLN A 143 2.73 -11.18 10.26
N PHE A 144 2.83 -10.20 9.37
CA PHE A 144 3.39 -8.89 9.70
C PHE A 144 2.56 -8.21 10.80
N TYR A 145 1.24 -8.24 10.66
CA TYR A 145 0.32 -7.67 11.63
C TYR A 145 0.44 -8.36 12.99
N ASP A 146 0.41 -9.70 13.01
CA ASP A 146 0.45 -10.46 14.27
C ASP A 146 1.78 -10.30 15.00
N GLY A 147 2.87 -10.13 14.27
CA GLY A 147 4.20 -9.99 14.85
C GLY A 147 4.55 -8.57 15.31
N TYR A 148 3.71 -7.59 15.01
CA TYR A 148 4.00 -6.21 15.37
C TYR A 148 3.69 -5.97 16.84
N HIS A 149 4.61 -5.34 17.55
CA HIS A 149 4.50 -5.11 19.01
C HIS A 149 3.99 -3.74 19.38
N GLY A 150 3.88 -2.81 18.41
CA GLY A 150 3.38 -1.48 18.67
C GLY A 150 1.86 -1.37 18.56
N HIS A 151 1.38 -0.15 18.38
CA HIS A 151 -0.04 0.12 18.18
C HIS A 151 -0.47 -0.38 16.80
N LYS A 152 -1.56 -1.14 16.73
CA LYS A 152 -2.04 -1.69 15.47
C LYS A 152 -3.55 -1.68 15.37
N LYS A 153 -4.04 -1.54 14.14
CA LYS A 153 -5.46 -1.48 13.82
C LYS A 153 -5.74 -2.33 12.59
N MET A 154 -6.87 -3.03 12.59
CA MET A 154 -7.34 -3.77 11.42
C MET A 154 -8.64 -3.14 10.94
N ILE A 155 -8.72 -2.86 9.64
CA ILE A 155 -9.91 -2.29 9.00
C ILE A 155 -10.42 -3.32 7.99
N THR A 156 -11.70 -3.68 8.10
CA THR A 156 -12.31 -4.75 7.30
C THR A 156 -13.37 -4.26 6.32
N GLN A 157 -13.54 -2.94 6.21
CA GLN A 157 -14.50 -2.34 5.27
C GLN A 157 -13.99 -0.97 4.83
N ASN A 158 -14.57 -0.43 3.76
CA ASN A 158 -14.18 0.90 3.29
C ASN A 158 -14.34 1.94 4.38
N VAL A 159 -13.35 2.85 4.47
CA VAL A 159 -13.35 3.93 5.46
C VAL A 159 -14.11 5.12 4.88
N PRO A 160 -15.10 5.70 5.60
CA PRO A 160 -15.82 6.88 5.13
C PRO A 160 -14.98 8.15 5.30
N THR A 161 -14.05 8.40 4.37
CA THR A 161 -13.13 9.54 4.45
C THR A 161 -13.80 10.88 4.18
N GLU A 162 -14.99 10.87 3.60
CA GLU A 162 -15.73 12.09 3.27
C GLU A 162 -16.25 12.84 4.49
N GLN A 163 -16.36 12.14 5.61
CA GLN A 163 -16.89 12.69 6.86
C GLN A 163 -15.81 13.24 7.78
N CYS A 164 -14.61 13.26 7.32
CA CYS A 164 -13.46 13.64 8.15
C CYS A 164 -12.97 15.04 7.88
#